data_4adfa2396ad08d00e603a4466e5310bf
#
_entry.id   4adfa2396ad08d00e603a4466e5310bf
#
_cell.length_a   1.000
_cell.length_b   1.000
_cell.length_c   1.000
_cell.angle_alpha   90.00
_cell.angle_beta   90.00
_cell.angle_gamma   90.00
#
_symmetry.space_group_name_H-M   'P 1'
#
loop_
_entity.id
_entity.type
_entity.pdbx_description
1 polymer ?
#
loop_
_entity_poly.entity_id
_entity_poly.type
_entity_poly.pdbx_seq_one_letter_code
_entity_poly.pdbx_strand_id
1 'polypeptide(L)'
;FKVISGYPGGADQDLAMERGEVQCRAFTIDAFFGREPFPSWVKKGFIRVILQMERKRHPKLSDVPTVWELMDRYKVAEAKRRLATVYLNSGAFGSRPIISTPGLSAEQAKVLRDAYVKTLKDPEFLDEISKRGWTVDPVSGEELQALAKEVTSQPPEVIDWLKKLLTK
;
A
#
# COMPACT_ATOMS: atom_id res chain seq x y z
N PHE A 1 -2.63 13.67 -15.49
CA PHE A 1 -1.38 13.44 -14.76
C PHE A 1 -0.30 12.95 -15.71
N LYS A 2 0.93 13.45 -15.55
CA LYS A 2 2.12 12.89 -16.18
C LYS A 2 2.89 12.09 -15.13
N VAL A 3 3.08 10.81 -15.39
CA VAL A 3 3.87 9.94 -14.50
C VAL A 3 5.34 10.15 -14.82
N ILE A 4 6.14 10.39 -13.79
CA ILE A 4 7.59 10.46 -13.87
C ILE A 4 8.14 9.24 -13.15
N SER A 5 8.92 8.42 -13.86
CA SER A 5 9.51 7.19 -13.34
C SER A 5 11.05 7.25 -13.44
N GLY A 6 11.72 6.24 -12.86
CA GLY A 6 13.18 6.12 -12.94
C GLY A 6 13.94 6.61 -11.70
N TYR A 7 13.26 7.04 -10.65
CA TYR A 7 13.93 7.35 -9.38
C TYR A 7 14.43 6.07 -8.71
N PRO A 8 15.68 6.03 -8.23
CA PRO A 8 16.25 4.84 -7.59
C PRO A 8 15.54 4.47 -6.28
N GLY A 9 14.99 5.46 -5.58
CA GLY A 9 14.34 5.23 -4.29
C GLY A 9 13.45 6.37 -3.81
N GLY A 10 12.82 6.16 -2.65
CA GLY A 10 11.92 7.15 -2.07
C GLY A 10 12.59 8.47 -1.70
N ALA A 11 13.84 8.44 -1.27
CA ALA A 11 14.59 9.65 -0.93
C ALA A 11 14.84 10.56 -2.15
N ASP A 12 15.10 9.96 -3.32
CA ASP A 12 15.27 10.71 -4.57
C ASP A 12 13.96 11.36 -5.00
N GLN A 13 12.83 10.67 -4.79
CA GLN A 13 11.50 11.23 -5.04
C GLN A 13 11.19 12.38 -4.07
N ASP A 14 11.59 12.26 -2.80
CA ASP A 14 11.41 13.32 -1.81
C ASP A 14 12.18 14.57 -2.23
N LEU A 15 13.44 14.40 -2.63
CA LEU A 15 14.27 15.50 -3.14
C LEU A 15 13.68 16.14 -4.40
N ALA A 16 13.12 15.34 -5.31
CA ALA A 16 12.46 15.84 -6.52
C ALA A 16 11.21 16.67 -6.18
N MET A 17 10.46 16.31 -5.13
CA MET A 17 9.37 17.14 -4.63
C MET A 17 9.88 18.47 -4.04
N GLU A 18 10.93 18.45 -3.24
CA GLU A 18 11.53 19.67 -2.67
C GLU A 18 12.03 20.63 -3.75
N ARG A 19 12.55 20.10 -4.85
CA ARG A 19 13.01 20.88 -6.01
C ARG A 19 11.89 21.32 -6.96
N GLY A 20 10.65 20.84 -6.72
CA GLY A 20 9.50 21.14 -7.59
C GLY A 20 9.50 20.38 -8.92
N GLU A 21 10.35 19.36 -9.07
CA GLU A 21 10.42 18.53 -10.29
C GLU A 21 9.15 17.68 -10.42
N VAL A 22 8.59 17.24 -9.30
CA VAL A 22 7.29 16.54 -9.20
C VAL A 22 6.38 17.20 -8.19
N GLN A 23 5.07 17.20 -8.45
CA GLN A 23 4.08 17.89 -7.62
C GLN A 23 3.33 16.95 -6.68
N CYS A 24 3.41 15.65 -6.87
CA CYS A 24 2.82 14.67 -5.96
C CYS A 24 3.51 13.31 -6.07
N ARG A 25 3.39 12.53 -5.00
CA ARG A 25 3.80 11.13 -4.95
C ARG A 25 2.90 10.34 -3.99
N ALA A 26 2.90 9.02 -4.14
CA ALA A 26 2.34 8.10 -3.17
C ALA A 26 3.44 7.52 -2.27
N PHE A 27 3.10 7.24 -1.01
CA PHE A 27 3.96 6.59 -0.03
C PHE A 27 3.13 5.89 1.04
N THR A 28 3.79 5.07 1.86
CA THR A 28 3.11 4.35 2.93
C THR A 28 2.81 5.25 4.12
N ILE A 29 1.77 4.90 4.86
CA ILE A 29 1.35 5.65 6.06
C ILE A 29 2.44 5.69 7.14
N ASP A 30 3.19 4.60 7.30
CA ASP A 30 4.30 4.51 8.25
C ASP A 30 5.43 5.49 7.89
N ALA A 31 5.77 5.58 6.59
CA ALA A 31 6.74 6.57 6.13
C ALA A 31 6.25 7.99 6.40
N PHE A 32 4.97 8.26 6.16
CA PHE A 32 4.38 9.58 6.35
C PHE A 32 4.45 10.07 7.80
N PHE A 33 4.17 9.19 8.77
CA PHE A 33 4.19 9.58 10.19
C PHE A 33 5.52 9.35 10.89
N GLY A 34 6.33 8.41 10.41
CA GLY A 34 7.52 7.93 11.13
C GLY A 34 8.86 8.35 10.53
N ARG A 35 8.90 8.94 9.34
CA ARG A 35 10.17 9.24 8.64
C ARG A 35 10.25 10.69 8.17
N GLU A 36 11.34 11.36 8.50
CA GLU A 36 11.66 12.63 7.85
C GLU A 36 11.86 12.45 6.31
N PRO A 37 11.48 13.44 5.51
CA PRO A 37 11.10 14.81 5.88
C PRO A 37 9.61 15.04 6.10
N PHE A 38 8.74 14.01 6.07
CA PHE A 38 7.29 14.17 6.02
C PHE A 38 6.69 14.91 7.22
N PRO A 39 7.02 14.58 8.49
CA PRO A 39 6.50 15.32 9.63
C PRO A 39 6.87 16.80 9.57
N SER A 40 8.11 17.10 9.16
CA SER A 40 8.56 18.48 8.97
C SER A 40 7.83 19.19 7.83
N TRP A 41 7.56 18.51 6.73
CA TRP A 41 6.81 19.07 5.59
C TRP A 41 5.36 19.38 5.96
N VAL A 42 4.70 18.50 6.71
CA VAL A 42 3.34 18.73 7.22
C VAL A 42 3.32 19.93 8.14
N LYS A 43 4.26 20.01 9.11
CA LYS A 43 4.37 21.12 10.05
C LYS A 43 4.60 22.47 9.35
N LYS A 44 5.37 22.48 8.27
CA LYS A 44 5.66 23.67 7.46
C LYS A 44 4.55 24.00 6.45
N GLY A 45 3.53 23.15 6.31
CA GLY A 45 2.49 23.29 5.28
C GLY A 45 3.02 23.07 3.84
N PHE A 46 4.19 22.44 3.69
CA PHE A 46 4.78 22.19 2.38
C PHE A 46 4.01 21.14 1.57
N ILE A 47 3.43 20.17 2.25
CA ILE A 47 2.61 19.13 1.61
C ILE A 47 1.20 19.07 2.20
N ARG A 48 0.28 18.56 1.38
CA ARG A 48 -1.08 18.22 1.79
C ARG A 48 -1.43 16.83 1.30
N VAL A 49 -1.95 15.98 2.19
CA VAL A 49 -2.51 14.69 1.80
C VAL A 49 -3.83 14.92 1.09
N ILE A 50 -3.99 14.40 -0.11
CA ILE A 50 -5.17 14.64 -0.95
C ILE A 50 -6.13 13.46 -1.00
N LEU A 51 -5.63 12.22 -0.81
CA LEU A 51 -6.44 11.01 -0.76
C LEU A 51 -5.70 9.87 -0.06
N GLN A 52 -6.45 8.88 0.38
CA GLN A 52 -5.96 7.64 0.96
C GLN A 52 -6.37 6.45 0.08
N MET A 53 -5.49 5.45 -0.03
CA MET A 53 -5.76 4.28 -0.89
C MET A 53 -6.44 3.13 -0.14
N GLU A 54 -6.47 3.17 1.19
CA GLU A 54 -7.16 2.20 2.03
C GLU A 54 -8.70 2.34 1.96
N ARG A 55 -9.41 1.27 2.32
CA ARG A 55 -10.88 1.27 2.33
C ARG A 55 -11.47 2.14 3.44
N LYS A 56 -10.73 2.32 4.52
CA LYS A 56 -11.12 3.16 5.68
C LYS A 56 -10.13 4.28 5.84
N ARG A 57 -10.62 5.43 6.30
CA ARG A 57 -9.74 6.54 6.63
C ARG A 57 -8.86 6.19 7.83
N HIS A 58 -7.58 6.52 7.71
CA HIS A 58 -6.67 6.42 8.84
C HIS A 58 -7.08 7.41 9.95
N PRO A 59 -7.08 7.01 11.25
CA PRO A 59 -7.54 7.88 12.34
C PRO A 59 -6.87 9.26 12.41
N LYS A 60 -5.58 9.33 12.10
CA LYS A 60 -4.82 10.60 12.05
C LYS A 60 -5.03 11.41 10.76
N LEU A 61 -5.81 10.93 9.82
CA LEU A 61 -6.12 11.57 8.53
C LEU A 61 -7.64 11.54 8.28
N SER A 62 -8.43 11.73 9.33
CA SER A 62 -9.89 11.65 9.30
C SER A 62 -10.55 12.59 8.28
N ASP A 63 -9.90 13.71 7.97
CA ASP A 63 -10.40 14.72 7.04
C ASP A 63 -10.05 14.43 5.57
N VAL A 64 -9.18 13.44 5.33
CA VAL A 64 -8.74 13.09 3.98
C VAL A 64 -9.61 11.95 3.43
N PRO A 65 -10.26 12.12 2.27
CA PRO A 65 -11.10 11.08 1.70
C PRO A 65 -10.28 9.88 1.22
N THR A 66 -10.90 8.71 1.22
CA THR A 66 -10.36 7.54 0.54
C THR A 66 -10.67 7.59 -0.96
N VAL A 67 -9.90 6.87 -1.77
CA VAL A 67 -10.19 6.71 -3.19
C VAL A 67 -11.57 6.07 -3.41
N TRP A 68 -12.00 5.18 -2.49
CA TRP A 68 -13.31 4.52 -2.53
C TRP A 68 -14.46 5.51 -2.35
N GLU A 69 -14.35 6.40 -1.37
CA GLU A 69 -15.32 7.48 -1.15
C GLU A 69 -15.39 8.44 -2.35
N LEU A 70 -14.25 8.72 -2.98
CA LEU A 70 -14.23 9.54 -4.19
C LEU A 70 -14.88 8.83 -5.37
N MET A 71 -14.62 7.52 -5.56
CA MET A 71 -15.29 6.74 -6.59
C MET A 71 -16.82 6.72 -6.41
N ASP A 72 -17.30 6.65 -5.16
CA ASP A 72 -18.73 6.73 -4.86
C ASP A 72 -19.28 8.13 -5.13
N ARG A 73 -18.62 9.17 -4.63
CA ARG A 73 -19.00 10.58 -4.82
C ARG A 73 -19.13 10.95 -6.30
N TYR A 74 -18.16 10.53 -7.10
CA TYR A 74 -18.12 10.85 -8.54
C TYR A 74 -18.83 9.80 -9.41
N LYS A 75 -19.52 8.85 -8.81
CA LYS A 75 -20.30 7.80 -9.52
C LYS A 75 -19.47 7.13 -10.63
N VAL A 76 -18.25 6.76 -10.29
CA VAL A 76 -17.33 6.12 -11.23
C VAL A 76 -17.96 4.85 -11.78
N ALA A 77 -18.00 4.71 -13.11
CA ALA A 77 -18.59 3.55 -13.78
C ALA A 77 -17.95 2.24 -13.32
N GLU A 78 -18.76 1.18 -13.17
CA GLU A 78 -18.37 -0.09 -12.57
C GLU A 78 -17.12 -0.70 -13.23
N ALA A 79 -17.02 -0.67 -14.55
CA ALA A 79 -15.82 -1.17 -15.24
C ALA A 79 -14.53 -0.46 -14.81
N LYS A 80 -14.55 0.86 -14.67
CA LYS A 80 -13.40 1.65 -14.20
C LYS A 80 -13.14 1.40 -12.71
N ARG A 81 -14.21 1.28 -11.91
CA ARG A 81 -14.14 0.95 -10.48
C ARG A 81 -13.46 -0.42 -10.27
N ARG A 82 -13.83 -1.42 -11.05
CA ARG A 82 -13.20 -2.75 -11.01
C ARG A 82 -11.71 -2.69 -11.31
N LEU A 83 -11.31 -1.97 -12.34
CA LEU A 83 -9.90 -1.78 -12.70
C LEU A 83 -9.12 -1.10 -11.57
N ALA A 84 -9.67 -0.03 -11.00
CA ALA A 84 -9.07 0.65 -9.85
C ALA A 84 -8.97 -0.28 -8.64
N THR A 85 -10.00 -1.07 -8.35
CA THR A 85 -10.02 -2.05 -7.27
C THR A 85 -8.90 -3.07 -7.42
N VAL A 86 -8.74 -3.65 -8.60
CA VAL A 86 -7.68 -4.65 -8.87
C VAL A 86 -6.29 -4.02 -8.69
N TYR A 87 -6.09 -2.81 -9.20
CA TYR A 87 -4.82 -2.09 -9.04
C TYR A 87 -4.52 -1.78 -7.57
N LEU A 88 -5.49 -1.29 -6.82
CA LEU A 88 -5.34 -0.97 -5.41
C LEU A 88 -5.13 -2.22 -4.55
N ASN A 89 -5.87 -3.29 -4.83
CA ASN A 89 -5.69 -4.58 -4.16
C ASN A 89 -4.31 -5.19 -4.46
N SER A 90 -3.78 -5.02 -5.68
CA SER A 90 -2.42 -5.45 -5.99
C SER A 90 -1.37 -4.69 -5.18
N GLY A 91 -1.62 -3.43 -4.86
CA GLY A 91 -0.78 -2.62 -3.97
C GLY A 91 -0.73 -3.13 -2.53
N ALA A 92 -1.79 -3.78 -2.05
CA ALA A 92 -1.82 -4.40 -0.72
C ALA A 92 -0.80 -5.55 -0.58
N PHE A 93 -0.43 -6.19 -1.70
CA PHE A 93 0.71 -7.12 -1.74
C PHE A 93 2.06 -6.46 -1.50
N GLY A 94 2.18 -5.19 -1.87
CA GLY A 94 3.42 -4.41 -1.75
C GLY A 94 3.77 -4.03 -0.33
N SER A 95 2.96 -4.36 0.65
CA SER A 95 3.28 -4.23 2.06
C SER A 95 4.52 -5.08 2.37
N ARG A 96 4.60 -6.00 3.22
CA ARG A 96 5.80 -6.85 3.43
C ARG A 96 5.36 -8.30 3.52
N PRO A 97 4.90 -8.92 2.43
CA PRO A 97 4.44 -10.30 2.46
C PRO A 97 5.63 -11.24 2.68
N ILE A 98 5.44 -12.24 3.50
CA ILE A 98 6.34 -13.38 3.58
C ILE A 98 5.84 -14.42 2.57
N ILE A 99 6.67 -14.77 1.61
CA ILE A 99 6.36 -15.73 0.56
C ILE A 99 7.30 -16.92 0.64
N SER A 100 6.83 -18.08 0.20
CA SER A 100 7.62 -19.31 0.07
C SER A 100 7.69 -19.76 -1.37
N THR A 101 8.61 -20.70 -1.64
CA THR A 101 8.68 -21.38 -2.93
C THR A 101 7.46 -22.26 -3.16
N PRO A 102 7.07 -22.51 -4.43
CA PRO A 102 6.05 -23.52 -4.74
C PRO A 102 6.41 -24.90 -4.17
N GLY A 103 5.40 -25.68 -3.81
CA GLY A 103 5.59 -27.05 -3.31
C GLY A 103 5.70 -27.17 -1.78
N LEU A 104 5.54 -26.07 -1.03
CA LEU A 104 5.44 -26.15 0.43
C LEU A 104 4.20 -26.97 0.83
N SER A 105 4.36 -27.95 1.73
CA SER A 105 3.21 -28.71 2.23
C SER A 105 2.29 -27.85 3.07
N ALA A 106 1.02 -28.24 3.19
CA ALA A 106 0.05 -27.54 4.03
C ALA A 106 0.49 -27.46 5.51
N GLU A 107 1.14 -28.52 5.99
CA GLU A 107 1.69 -28.60 7.34
C GLU A 107 2.84 -27.59 7.55
N GLN A 108 3.79 -27.54 6.62
CA GLN A 108 4.88 -26.57 6.65
C GLN A 108 4.36 -25.12 6.57
N ALA A 109 3.38 -24.87 5.69
CA ALA A 109 2.75 -23.57 5.59
C ALA A 109 2.06 -23.16 6.90
N LYS A 110 1.39 -24.11 7.57
CA LYS A 110 0.76 -23.86 8.87
C LYS A 110 1.80 -23.51 9.94
N VAL A 111 2.89 -24.25 10.03
CA VAL A 111 3.97 -23.97 11.00
C VAL A 111 4.52 -22.55 10.80
N LEU A 112 4.78 -22.14 9.57
CA LEU A 112 5.30 -20.80 9.27
C LEU A 112 4.28 -19.70 9.61
N ARG A 113 2.99 -19.91 9.31
CA ARG A 113 1.92 -18.97 9.66
C ARG A 113 1.75 -18.83 11.18
N ASP A 114 1.75 -19.95 11.89
CA ASP A 114 1.64 -19.97 13.35
C ASP A 114 2.84 -19.24 13.99
N ALA A 115 4.04 -19.46 13.51
CA ALA A 115 5.25 -18.78 13.96
C ALA A 115 5.17 -17.27 13.70
N TYR A 116 4.72 -16.86 12.51
CA TYR A 116 4.51 -15.45 12.17
C TYR A 116 3.50 -14.77 13.11
N VAL A 117 2.33 -15.39 13.29
CA VAL A 117 1.30 -14.86 14.20
C VAL A 117 1.81 -14.78 15.64
N LYS A 118 2.60 -15.76 16.09
CA LYS A 118 3.21 -15.75 17.41
C LYS A 118 4.21 -14.60 17.57
N THR A 119 5.07 -14.37 16.58
CA THR A 119 6.01 -13.24 16.58
C THR A 119 5.29 -11.89 16.66
N LEU A 120 4.19 -11.72 15.94
CA LEU A 120 3.40 -10.48 15.97
C LEU A 120 2.65 -10.22 17.30
N LYS A 121 2.63 -11.21 18.20
CA LYS A 121 2.06 -11.11 19.56
C LYS A 121 3.14 -11.06 20.63
N ASP A 122 4.41 -11.17 20.25
CA ASP A 122 5.52 -11.15 21.16
C ASP A 122 5.72 -9.74 21.74
N PRO A 123 5.76 -9.58 23.10
CA PRO A 123 5.86 -8.27 23.72
C PRO A 123 7.16 -7.53 23.39
N GLU A 124 8.29 -8.22 23.28
CA GLU A 124 9.58 -7.59 22.96
C GLU A 124 9.57 -7.09 21.52
N PHE A 125 9.03 -7.90 20.59
CA PHE A 125 8.86 -7.49 19.20
C PHE A 125 7.95 -6.26 19.08
N LEU A 126 6.82 -6.24 19.76
CA LEU A 126 5.88 -5.12 19.72
C LEU A 126 6.49 -3.84 20.32
N ASP A 127 7.29 -3.96 21.39
CA ASP A 127 8.00 -2.83 21.98
C ASP A 127 9.04 -2.25 20.99
N GLU A 128 9.82 -3.10 20.33
CA GLU A 128 10.79 -2.66 19.32
C GLU A 128 10.11 -1.99 18.12
N ILE A 129 9.00 -2.51 17.64
CA ILE A 129 8.21 -1.92 16.56
C ILE A 129 7.67 -0.54 16.97
N SER A 130 7.14 -0.44 18.19
CA SER A 130 6.61 0.81 18.75
C SER A 130 7.70 1.89 18.88
N LYS A 131 8.89 1.53 19.38
CA LYS A 131 10.04 2.43 19.47
C LYS A 131 10.46 3.01 18.11
N ARG A 132 10.25 2.26 17.04
CA ARG A 132 10.50 2.70 15.65
C ARG A 132 9.37 3.53 15.05
N GLY A 133 8.28 3.75 15.78
CA GLY A 133 7.09 4.44 15.30
C GLY A 133 6.30 3.67 14.22
N TRP A 134 6.51 2.35 14.12
CA TRP A 134 5.80 1.50 13.17
C TRP A 134 4.54 0.93 13.79
N THR A 135 3.55 0.64 12.93
CA THR A 135 2.30 -0.02 13.29
C THR A 135 2.32 -1.48 12.85
N VAL A 136 1.73 -2.35 13.68
CA VAL A 136 1.50 -3.75 13.33
C VAL A 136 0.03 -3.90 12.95
N ASP A 137 -0.22 -4.10 11.67
CA ASP A 137 -1.55 -4.37 11.12
C ASP A 137 -1.44 -5.59 10.19
N PRO A 138 -1.44 -6.81 10.76
CA PRO A 138 -1.18 -8.03 10.01
C PRO A 138 -2.38 -8.45 9.18
N VAL A 139 -2.11 -8.88 7.97
CA VAL A 139 -3.05 -9.61 7.12
C VAL A 139 -2.71 -11.10 7.18
N SER A 140 -3.72 -11.95 7.32
CA SER A 140 -3.51 -13.40 7.37
C SER A 140 -2.99 -13.97 6.05
N GLY A 141 -2.28 -15.09 6.10
CA GLY A 141 -1.79 -15.76 4.90
C GLY A 141 -2.92 -16.23 3.99
N GLU A 142 -4.08 -16.58 4.57
CA GLU A 142 -5.29 -16.96 3.83
C GLU A 142 -5.87 -15.76 3.07
N GLU A 143 -5.94 -14.60 3.70
CA GLU A 143 -6.41 -13.36 3.06
C GLU A 143 -5.48 -12.92 1.94
N LEU A 144 -4.16 -12.97 2.15
CA LEU A 144 -3.18 -12.67 1.09
C LEU A 144 -3.27 -13.67 -0.07
N GLN A 145 -3.49 -14.95 0.22
CA GLN A 145 -3.66 -15.97 -0.82
C GLN A 145 -4.95 -15.77 -1.62
N ALA A 146 -6.05 -15.39 -0.96
CA ALA A 146 -7.30 -15.03 -1.63
C ALA A 146 -7.13 -13.80 -2.52
N LEU A 147 -6.44 -12.79 -2.03
CA LEU A 147 -6.12 -11.58 -2.78
C LEU A 147 -5.23 -11.88 -4.00
N ALA A 148 -4.22 -12.76 -3.83
CA ALA A 148 -3.38 -13.21 -4.93
C ALA A 148 -4.20 -13.87 -6.03
N LYS A 149 -5.10 -14.76 -5.64
CA LYS A 149 -6.00 -15.44 -6.56
C LYS A 149 -6.91 -14.45 -7.27
N GLU A 150 -7.49 -13.51 -6.55
CA GLU A 150 -8.33 -12.45 -7.13
C GLU A 150 -7.57 -11.66 -8.19
N VAL A 151 -6.38 -11.16 -7.87
CA VAL A 151 -5.57 -10.32 -8.76
C VAL A 151 -5.11 -11.10 -10.01
N THR A 152 -4.72 -12.37 -9.85
CA THR A 152 -4.19 -13.19 -10.95
C THR A 152 -5.28 -13.83 -11.82
N SER A 153 -6.53 -13.93 -11.32
CA SER A 153 -7.67 -14.55 -12.04
C SER A 153 -8.55 -13.53 -12.78
N GLN A 154 -8.01 -12.37 -13.10
CA GLN A 154 -8.77 -11.34 -13.82
C GLN A 154 -9.00 -11.70 -15.28
N PRO A 155 -10.12 -11.26 -15.88
CA PRO A 155 -10.36 -11.42 -17.31
C PRO A 155 -9.22 -10.82 -18.15
N PRO A 156 -8.91 -11.39 -19.33
CA PRO A 156 -7.83 -10.92 -20.20
C PRO A 156 -7.88 -9.40 -20.48
N GLU A 157 -9.06 -8.86 -20.69
CA GLU A 157 -9.31 -7.44 -20.94
C GLU A 157 -8.82 -6.54 -19.78
N VAL A 158 -9.00 -6.98 -18.53
CA VAL A 158 -8.52 -6.26 -17.33
C VAL A 158 -7.01 -6.32 -17.27
N ILE A 159 -6.43 -7.50 -17.53
CA ILE A 159 -4.97 -7.70 -17.55
C ILE A 159 -4.32 -6.86 -18.64
N ASP A 160 -4.87 -6.83 -19.85
CA ASP A 160 -4.34 -6.05 -20.96
C ASP A 160 -4.41 -4.54 -20.69
N TRP A 161 -5.47 -4.11 -20.03
CA TRP A 161 -5.58 -2.72 -19.61
C TRP A 161 -4.54 -2.36 -18.54
N LEU A 162 -4.33 -3.20 -17.53
CA LEU A 162 -3.30 -3.02 -16.51
C LEU A 162 -1.90 -2.98 -17.13
N LYS A 163 -1.59 -3.87 -18.07
CA LYS A 163 -0.33 -3.84 -18.83
C LYS A 163 -0.13 -2.49 -19.51
N LYS A 164 -1.13 -2.01 -20.24
CA LYS A 164 -1.07 -0.70 -20.93
C LYS A 164 -0.87 0.47 -19.97
N LEU A 165 -1.39 0.37 -18.74
CA LEU A 165 -1.21 1.39 -17.71
C LEU A 165 0.21 1.40 -17.15
N LEU A 166 0.80 0.22 -16.96
CA LEU A 166 2.10 0.03 -16.31
C LEU A 166 3.29 0.14 -17.27
N THR A 167 3.07 0.02 -18.58
CA THR A 167 4.13 0.03 -19.60
C THR A 167 4.29 1.37 -20.35
N LYS A 168 3.66 2.44 -19.85
CA LYS A 168 3.78 3.79 -20.43
C LYS A 168 4.88 4.60 -19.74
#